data_3c9309786bcaf6e5f229c3f00ae5716e
#
_entry.id   3c9309786bcaf6e5f229c3f00ae5716e
#
_cell.length_a   1.000
_cell.length_b   1.000
_cell.length_c   1.000
_cell.angle_alpha   90.00
_cell.angle_beta   90.00
_cell.angle_gamma   90.00
#
_symmetry.space_group_name_H-M   'P 1'
#
loop_
_entity.id
_entity.type
_entity.pdbx_description
1 polymer ?
#
loop_
_entity_poly.entity_id
_entity_poly.type
_entity_poly.pdbx_seq_one_letter_code
_entity_poly.pdbx_strand_id
1 'polypeptide(L)'
;IVTGVQTCALPILTSAMYKGYTVNGKSYSLSSFGISTLGYLNADENEENAYHIDGDADDSAVSSKTNKLKQMLQEDPDTVTAFMQQLVTGVYNEIDTKMRSNSLSSAMTVYNDKQMAKEYSNYTTTIKKWEDKITSMEDFYYKKFAAMETALAKLQQSTSSLSGLLGS
;
A
#
# COMPACT_ATOMS: atom_id res chain seq x y z
N ILE A 1 -4.61 -8.77 0.77
CA ILE A 1 -5.13 -7.40 0.44
C ILE A 1 -5.57 -6.65 1.71
N VAL A 2 -6.07 -7.37 2.72
CA VAL A 2 -6.50 -6.77 4.01
C VAL A 2 -5.32 -6.20 4.83
N THR A 3 -4.14 -6.77 4.73
CA THR A 3 -2.94 -6.36 5.47
C THR A 3 -2.39 -4.99 5.09
N GLY A 4 -2.59 -4.51 3.86
CA GLY A 4 -2.06 -3.21 3.41
C GLY A 4 -2.81 -2.00 4.00
N VAL A 5 -4.12 -2.12 4.23
CA VAL A 5 -4.94 -1.03 4.80
C VAL A 5 -4.68 -0.89 6.30
N GLN A 6 -4.55 -2.02 7.01
CA GLN A 6 -4.22 -2.01 8.44
C GLN A 6 -2.83 -1.42 8.72
N THR A 7 -1.84 -1.71 7.87
CA THR A 7 -0.46 -1.24 8.08
C THR A 7 -0.28 0.27 7.92
N CYS A 8 -1.15 0.96 7.17
CA CYS A 8 -1.02 2.40 6.94
C CYS A 8 -1.99 3.24 7.80
N ALA A 9 -3.22 2.79 8.00
CA ALA A 9 -4.24 3.56 8.71
C ALA A 9 -4.05 3.54 10.24
N LEU A 10 -3.71 2.37 10.80
CA LEU A 10 -3.56 2.19 12.24
C LEU A 10 -2.47 3.08 12.86
N PRO A 11 -1.23 3.13 12.33
CA PRO A 11 -0.20 4.02 12.89
C PRO A 11 -0.56 5.51 12.83
N ILE A 12 -1.32 5.93 11.82
CA ILE A 12 -1.73 7.33 11.64
C ILE A 12 -2.76 7.70 12.71
N LEU A 13 -3.79 6.88 12.85
CA LEU A 13 -4.81 7.07 13.88
C LEU A 13 -4.21 7.01 15.28
N THR A 14 -3.35 6.03 15.54
CA THR A 14 -2.64 5.89 16.80
C THR A 14 -1.79 7.12 17.09
N SER A 15 -1.01 7.62 16.12
CA SER A 15 -0.20 8.83 16.28
C SER A 15 -1.05 10.07 16.61
N ALA A 16 -2.16 10.27 15.90
CA ALA A 16 -3.07 11.39 16.15
C ALA A 16 -3.77 11.29 17.53
N MET A 17 -4.11 10.08 17.95
CA MET A 17 -4.77 9.82 19.22
C MET A 17 -3.84 9.96 20.43
N TYR A 18 -2.54 9.65 20.28
CA TYR A 18 -1.54 9.86 21.34
C TYR A 18 -1.03 11.30 21.44
N LYS A 19 -1.32 12.15 20.44
CA LYS A 19 -0.85 13.52 20.41
C LYS A 19 -1.48 14.35 21.55
N GLY A 20 -0.65 15.16 22.21
CA GLY A 20 -1.12 16.18 23.14
C GLY A 20 -1.65 17.41 22.42
N TYR A 21 -2.74 17.97 22.92
CA TYR A 21 -3.34 19.21 22.43
C TYR A 21 -3.36 20.25 23.54
N THR A 22 -3.10 21.51 23.18
CA THR A 22 -3.04 22.60 24.18
C THR A 22 -4.40 23.29 24.26
N VAL A 23 -5.00 23.25 25.44
CA VAL A 23 -6.24 23.97 25.79
C VAL A 23 -5.95 24.89 26.97
N ASN A 24 -6.27 26.15 26.84
CA ASN A 24 -6.07 27.17 27.92
C ASN A 24 -4.63 27.18 28.48
N GLY A 25 -3.61 26.96 27.61
CA GLY A 25 -2.18 26.98 28.00
C GLY A 25 -1.69 25.68 28.67
N LYS A 26 -2.54 24.66 28.84
CA LYS A 26 -2.17 23.33 29.35
C LYS A 26 -2.27 22.29 28.26
N SER A 27 -1.34 21.35 28.25
CA SER A 27 -1.35 20.22 27.30
C SER A 27 -2.16 19.06 27.87
N TYR A 28 -3.11 18.58 27.10
CA TYR A 28 -3.95 17.43 27.41
C TYR A 28 -3.78 16.35 26.34
N SER A 29 -3.89 15.10 26.74
CA SER A 29 -3.96 13.93 25.88
C SER A 29 -5.15 13.09 26.30
N LEU A 30 -5.52 12.07 25.53
CA LEU A 30 -6.59 11.15 25.91
C LEU A 30 -6.36 10.54 27.31
N SER A 31 -5.12 10.20 27.64
CA SER A 31 -4.76 9.67 28.96
C SER A 31 -4.99 10.66 30.10
N SER A 32 -5.00 11.98 29.85
CA SER A 32 -5.35 13.00 30.83
C SER A 32 -6.81 12.88 31.29
N PHE A 33 -7.67 12.37 30.41
CA PHE A 33 -9.08 12.11 30.66
C PHE A 33 -9.36 10.64 31.05
N GLY A 34 -8.31 9.84 31.30
CA GLY A 34 -8.46 8.44 31.62
C GLY A 34 -8.86 7.56 30.44
N ILE A 35 -8.57 7.98 29.22
CA ILE A 35 -8.80 7.20 28.01
C ILE A 35 -7.43 6.69 27.52
N SER A 36 -7.20 5.38 27.55
CA SER A 36 -5.92 4.78 27.17
C SER A 36 -6.09 3.34 26.68
N THR A 37 -5.07 2.83 26.02
CA THR A 37 -4.99 1.40 25.70
C THR A 37 -4.42 0.62 26.89
N LEU A 38 -4.75 -0.65 27.02
CA LEU A 38 -4.22 -1.51 28.11
C LEU A 38 -2.73 -1.84 27.94
N GLY A 39 -2.18 -1.65 26.73
CA GLY A 39 -0.82 -2.06 26.36
C GLY A 39 -0.76 -3.55 26.04
N TYR A 40 0.23 -3.88 25.21
CA TYR A 40 0.40 -5.22 24.60
C TYR A 40 0.41 -6.40 25.58
N LEU A 41 0.93 -6.20 26.79
CA LEU A 41 1.06 -7.28 27.80
C LEU A 41 -0.22 -7.52 28.62
N ASN A 42 -1.16 -6.57 28.62
CA ASN A 42 -2.35 -6.60 29.47
C ASN A 42 -3.65 -6.62 28.66
N ALA A 43 -3.57 -6.50 27.35
CA ALA A 43 -4.71 -6.57 26.45
C ALA A 43 -4.93 -7.99 25.96
N ASP A 44 -6.17 -8.39 25.80
CA ASP A 44 -6.53 -9.63 25.11
C ASP A 44 -6.20 -9.52 23.61
N GLU A 45 -6.04 -10.65 22.92
CA GLU A 45 -5.59 -10.73 21.51
C GLU A 45 -6.40 -9.85 20.54
N ASN A 46 -7.67 -9.60 20.86
CA ASN A 46 -8.56 -8.76 20.05
C ASN A 46 -8.66 -7.30 20.52
N GLU A 47 -8.00 -6.95 21.64
CA GLU A 47 -8.10 -5.64 22.31
C GLU A 47 -6.79 -4.86 22.36
N GLU A 48 -5.72 -5.34 21.70
CA GLU A 48 -4.37 -4.76 21.75
C GLU A 48 -4.32 -3.25 21.45
N ASN A 49 -5.25 -2.74 20.63
CA ASN A 49 -5.32 -1.33 20.28
C ASN A 49 -6.66 -0.67 20.68
N ALA A 50 -7.47 -1.35 21.46
CA ALA A 50 -8.74 -0.80 21.93
C ALA A 50 -8.48 0.29 22.98
N TYR A 51 -9.29 1.36 22.93
CA TYR A 51 -9.27 2.40 23.94
C TYR A 51 -10.28 2.07 25.02
N HIS A 52 -9.81 2.12 26.27
CA HIS A 52 -10.60 1.87 27.48
C HIS A 52 -10.79 3.18 28.23
N ILE A 53 -11.92 3.33 28.89
CA ILE A 53 -12.23 4.48 29.73
C ILE A 53 -12.07 4.04 31.19
N ASP A 54 -11.15 4.66 31.91
CA ASP A 54 -10.93 4.39 33.32
C ASP A 54 -12.23 4.54 34.13
N GLY A 55 -12.56 3.52 34.92
CA GLY A 55 -13.77 3.50 35.75
C GLY A 55 -15.08 3.19 35.01
N ASP A 56 -14.99 2.61 33.81
CA ASP A 56 -16.15 2.04 33.12
C ASP A 56 -16.55 0.73 33.85
N ALA A 57 -17.81 0.68 34.29
CA ALA A 57 -18.33 -0.45 35.05
C ALA A 57 -18.49 -1.72 34.23
N ASP A 58 -18.67 -1.57 32.91
CA ASP A 58 -18.86 -2.68 31.98
C ASP A 58 -17.53 -3.26 31.47
N ASP A 59 -16.41 -2.60 31.78
CA ASP A 59 -15.05 -3.01 31.39
C ASP A 59 -14.26 -3.48 32.62
N SER A 60 -14.12 -4.79 32.77
CA SER A 60 -13.46 -5.42 33.90
C SER A 60 -11.98 -5.02 34.05
N ALA A 61 -11.31 -4.66 32.98
CA ALA A 61 -9.89 -4.29 32.97
C ALA A 61 -9.63 -2.92 33.62
N VAL A 62 -10.63 -2.03 33.61
CA VAL A 62 -10.49 -0.64 34.09
C VAL A 62 -11.56 -0.20 35.07
N SER A 63 -12.54 -1.06 35.40
CA SER A 63 -13.67 -0.72 36.30
C SER A 63 -13.24 -0.29 37.70
N SER A 64 -12.10 -0.77 38.19
CA SER A 64 -11.56 -0.38 39.49
C SER A 64 -10.87 0.98 39.53
N LYS A 65 -10.63 1.60 38.37
CA LYS A 65 -9.96 2.89 38.26
C LYS A 65 -10.95 4.05 38.46
N THR A 66 -10.41 5.24 38.77
CA THR A 66 -11.23 6.46 38.87
C THR A 66 -11.64 6.95 37.50
N ASN A 67 -12.93 7.19 37.28
CA ASN A 67 -13.45 7.73 36.02
C ASN A 67 -13.12 9.23 35.89
N LYS A 68 -11.93 9.51 35.38
CA LYS A 68 -11.44 10.90 35.15
C LYS A 68 -12.23 11.64 34.11
N LEU A 69 -12.75 10.98 33.09
CA LEU A 69 -13.55 11.62 32.05
C LEU A 69 -14.84 12.19 32.67
N LYS A 70 -15.53 11.39 33.48
CA LYS A 70 -16.76 11.84 34.17
C LYS A 70 -16.47 12.98 35.14
N GLN A 71 -15.37 12.91 35.88
CA GLN A 71 -14.96 13.99 36.78
C GLN A 71 -14.68 15.28 36.01
N MET A 72 -13.89 15.25 34.96
CA MET A 72 -13.57 16.42 34.16
C MET A 72 -14.80 17.01 33.44
N LEU A 73 -15.74 16.18 33.00
CA LEU A 73 -17.00 16.64 32.42
C LEU A 73 -17.88 17.39 33.43
N GLN A 74 -17.76 17.06 34.71
CA GLN A 74 -18.49 17.76 35.80
C GLN A 74 -17.77 19.04 36.23
N GLU A 75 -16.44 19.06 36.29
CA GLU A 75 -15.62 20.15 36.77
C GLU A 75 -15.36 21.23 35.71
N ASP A 76 -15.00 20.81 34.48
CA ASP A 76 -14.61 21.72 33.39
C ASP A 76 -15.01 21.12 32.01
N PRO A 77 -16.29 21.12 31.67
CA PRO A 77 -16.81 20.59 30.42
C PRO A 77 -16.28 21.34 29.19
N ASP A 78 -15.93 22.62 29.33
CA ASP A 78 -15.43 23.43 28.23
C ASP A 78 -14.04 22.99 27.79
N THR A 79 -13.18 22.67 28.75
CA THR A 79 -11.84 22.09 28.45
C THR A 79 -11.96 20.72 27.78
N VAL A 80 -12.88 19.85 28.22
CA VAL A 80 -13.11 18.55 27.58
C VAL A 80 -13.60 18.74 26.16
N THR A 81 -14.56 19.63 25.94
CA THR A 81 -15.13 19.92 24.62
C THR A 81 -14.07 20.49 23.68
N ALA A 82 -13.28 21.47 24.12
CA ALA A 82 -12.21 22.06 23.31
C ALA A 82 -11.12 21.05 22.96
N PHE A 83 -10.75 20.18 23.90
CA PHE A 83 -9.81 19.09 23.63
C PHE A 83 -10.36 18.12 22.58
N MET A 84 -11.59 17.64 22.74
CA MET A 84 -12.20 16.70 21.79
C MET A 84 -12.33 17.29 20.38
N GLN A 85 -12.67 18.57 20.25
CA GLN A 85 -12.71 19.26 18.98
C GLN A 85 -11.32 19.31 18.32
N GLN A 86 -10.26 19.61 19.08
CA GLN A 86 -8.88 19.61 18.55
C GLN A 86 -8.42 18.21 18.18
N LEU A 87 -8.75 17.19 18.97
CA LEU A 87 -8.45 15.81 18.69
C LEU A 87 -9.11 15.36 17.38
N VAL A 88 -10.41 15.56 17.21
CA VAL A 88 -11.15 15.19 16.00
C VAL A 88 -10.62 15.94 14.78
N THR A 89 -10.33 17.24 14.93
CA THR A 89 -9.71 18.03 13.86
C THR A 89 -8.32 17.51 13.49
N GLY A 90 -7.53 17.12 14.49
CA GLY A 90 -6.21 16.53 14.28
C GLY A 90 -6.29 15.22 13.52
N VAL A 91 -7.15 14.30 13.93
CA VAL A 91 -7.42 13.03 13.24
C VAL A 91 -7.90 13.26 11.81
N TYR A 92 -8.85 14.18 11.61
CA TYR A 92 -9.33 14.53 10.27
C TYR A 92 -8.20 15.03 9.37
N ASN A 93 -7.37 15.93 9.86
CA ASN A 93 -6.26 16.49 9.08
C ASN A 93 -5.20 15.43 8.71
N GLU A 94 -4.92 14.48 9.61
CA GLU A 94 -4.01 13.36 9.31
C GLU A 94 -4.60 12.45 8.23
N ILE A 95 -5.87 12.11 8.33
CA ILE A 95 -6.58 11.31 7.32
C ILE A 95 -6.59 12.06 5.98
N ASP A 96 -7.02 13.32 5.97
CA ASP A 96 -7.07 14.14 4.75
C ASP A 96 -5.70 14.22 4.08
N THR A 97 -4.64 14.46 4.87
CA THR A 97 -3.27 14.53 4.35
C THR A 97 -2.84 13.22 3.68
N LYS A 98 -3.18 12.07 4.27
CA LYS A 98 -2.84 10.75 3.72
C LYS A 98 -3.72 10.32 2.56
N MET A 99 -4.98 10.74 2.57
CA MET A 99 -5.94 10.45 1.50
C MET A 99 -5.90 11.46 0.34
N ARG A 100 -5.08 12.50 0.46
CA ARG A 100 -4.89 13.50 -0.59
C ARG A 100 -4.08 12.94 -1.75
N SER A 101 -4.42 13.36 -2.98
CA SER A 101 -3.66 13.01 -4.17
C SER A 101 -2.20 13.48 -4.08
N ASN A 102 -1.27 12.62 -4.47
CA ASN A 102 0.15 12.93 -4.59
C ASN A 102 0.72 12.39 -5.91
N SER A 103 2.06 12.39 -6.06
CA SER A 103 2.72 11.87 -7.26
C SER A 103 2.58 10.35 -7.46
N LEU A 104 2.30 9.60 -6.40
CA LEU A 104 2.22 8.14 -6.40
C LEU A 104 0.78 7.63 -6.37
N SER A 105 -0.13 8.38 -5.71
CA SER A 105 -1.51 7.95 -5.44
C SER A 105 -2.54 9.00 -5.87
N SER A 106 -3.69 8.53 -6.32
CA SER A 106 -4.89 9.35 -6.49
C SER A 106 -5.51 9.69 -5.14
N ALA A 107 -6.40 10.69 -5.11
CA ALA A 107 -7.15 11.02 -3.90
C ALA A 107 -8.00 9.81 -3.45
N MET A 108 -8.14 9.65 -2.14
CA MET A 108 -8.95 8.60 -1.51
C MET A 108 -8.49 7.17 -1.82
N THR A 109 -7.22 6.99 -2.24
CA THR A 109 -6.61 5.67 -2.42
C THR A 109 -5.54 5.41 -1.36
N VAL A 110 -5.50 4.16 -0.86
CA VAL A 110 -4.54 3.71 0.16
C VAL A 110 -3.33 2.99 -0.44
N TYR A 111 -3.25 2.92 -1.76
CA TYR A 111 -2.16 2.28 -2.50
C TYR A 111 -1.67 3.22 -3.62
N ASN A 112 -0.47 2.96 -4.13
CA ASN A 112 0.19 3.78 -5.15
C ASN A 112 -0.33 3.48 -6.56
N ASP A 113 -1.60 3.78 -6.83
CA ASP A 113 -2.30 3.49 -8.10
C ASP A 113 -1.64 4.15 -9.31
N LYS A 114 -1.18 5.40 -9.19
CA LYS A 114 -0.47 6.10 -10.29
C LYS A 114 0.88 5.47 -10.58
N GLN A 115 1.61 5.06 -9.55
CA GLN A 115 2.87 4.35 -9.73
C GLN A 115 2.63 3.00 -10.40
N MET A 116 1.65 2.23 -9.94
CA MET A 116 1.29 0.94 -10.53
C MET A 116 0.89 1.08 -12.00
N ALA A 117 0.08 2.10 -12.35
CA ALA A 117 -0.30 2.39 -13.73
C ALA A 117 0.92 2.71 -14.61
N LYS A 118 1.87 3.49 -14.09
CA LYS A 118 3.13 3.81 -14.79
C LYS A 118 3.99 2.56 -15.00
N GLU A 119 4.14 1.73 -13.99
CA GLU A 119 4.91 0.49 -14.07
C GLU A 119 4.26 -0.48 -15.06
N TYR A 120 2.95 -0.64 -15.02
CA TYR A 120 2.20 -1.45 -15.99
C TYR A 120 2.44 -0.98 -17.44
N SER A 121 2.38 0.33 -17.69
CA SER A 121 2.67 0.91 -19.00
C SER A 121 4.11 0.63 -19.46
N ASN A 122 5.08 0.74 -18.54
CA ASN A 122 6.49 0.44 -18.82
C ASN A 122 6.70 -1.05 -19.16
N TYR A 123 6.06 -1.96 -18.41
CA TYR A 123 6.11 -3.39 -18.68
C TYR A 123 5.49 -3.73 -20.03
N THR A 124 4.32 -3.17 -20.34
CA THR A 124 3.65 -3.36 -21.63
C THR A 124 4.53 -2.91 -22.80
N THR A 125 5.19 -1.74 -22.66
CA THR A 125 6.14 -1.24 -23.66
C THR A 125 7.35 -2.18 -23.82
N THR A 126 7.86 -2.70 -22.71
CA THR A 126 8.99 -3.62 -22.71
C THR A 126 8.63 -4.96 -23.37
N ILE A 127 7.47 -5.51 -23.05
CA ILE A 127 6.94 -6.74 -23.66
C ILE A 127 6.86 -6.55 -25.18
N LYS A 128 6.21 -5.47 -25.63
CA LYS A 128 6.10 -5.18 -27.07
C LYS A 128 7.46 -5.11 -27.77
N LYS A 129 8.44 -4.46 -27.13
CA LYS A 129 9.83 -4.42 -27.68
C LYS A 129 10.44 -5.80 -27.82
N TRP A 130 10.18 -6.72 -26.88
CA TRP A 130 10.68 -8.08 -26.96
C TRP A 130 9.94 -8.90 -28.02
N GLU A 131 8.62 -8.72 -28.17
CA GLU A 131 7.82 -9.34 -29.24
C GLU A 131 8.33 -8.91 -30.62
N ASP A 132 8.55 -7.62 -30.85
CA ASP A 132 9.11 -7.09 -32.10
C ASP A 132 10.49 -7.67 -32.39
N LYS A 133 11.33 -7.86 -31.35
CA LYS A 133 12.64 -8.48 -31.48
C LYS A 133 12.55 -9.95 -31.83
N ILE A 134 11.62 -10.69 -31.22
CA ILE A 134 11.38 -12.12 -31.55
C ILE A 134 10.95 -12.23 -33.00
N THR A 135 9.98 -11.46 -33.45
CA THR A 135 9.51 -11.44 -34.85
C THR A 135 10.66 -11.16 -35.83
N SER A 136 11.48 -10.16 -35.49
CA SER A 136 12.65 -9.83 -36.33
C SER A 136 13.67 -10.97 -36.40
N MET A 137 13.87 -11.70 -35.30
CA MET A 137 14.75 -12.87 -35.26
C MET A 137 14.15 -14.04 -36.04
N GLU A 138 12.86 -14.29 -35.95
CA GLU A 138 12.14 -15.30 -36.73
C GLU A 138 12.30 -15.02 -38.22
N ASP A 139 12.03 -13.79 -38.68
CA ASP A 139 12.21 -13.40 -40.10
C ASP A 139 13.64 -13.59 -40.57
N PHE A 140 14.62 -13.27 -39.70
CA PHE A 140 16.02 -13.47 -40.03
C PHE A 140 16.38 -14.97 -40.22
N TYR A 141 15.89 -15.82 -39.35
CA TYR A 141 16.13 -17.25 -39.45
C TYR A 141 15.37 -17.86 -40.64
N TYR A 142 14.12 -17.47 -40.90
CA TYR A 142 13.39 -17.92 -42.09
C TYR A 142 14.13 -17.57 -43.38
N LYS A 143 14.66 -16.34 -43.49
CA LYS A 143 15.48 -15.94 -44.65
C LYS A 143 16.75 -16.78 -44.77
N LYS A 144 17.41 -17.11 -43.66
CA LYS A 144 18.60 -18.01 -43.67
C LYS A 144 18.24 -19.42 -44.10
N PHE A 145 17.15 -19.99 -43.60
CA PHE A 145 16.69 -21.31 -44.01
C PHE A 145 16.34 -21.36 -45.49
N ALA A 146 15.60 -20.39 -45.98
CA ALA A 146 15.27 -20.31 -47.42
C ALA A 146 16.54 -20.21 -48.31
N ALA A 147 17.53 -19.42 -47.89
CA ALA A 147 18.79 -19.32 -48.58
C ALA A 147 19.57 -20.63 -48.57
N MET A 148 19.55 -21.38 -47.44
CA MET A 148 20.18 -22.68 -47.30
C MET A 148 19.48 -23.75 -48.17
N GLU A 149 18.16 -23.79 -48.19
CA GLU A 149 17.39 -24.67 -49.09
C GLU A 149 17.69 -24.39 -50.54
N THR A 150 17.77 -23.11 -50.93
CA THR A 150 18.14 -22.71 -52.30
C THR A 150 19.58 -23.19 -52.66
N ALA A 151 20.52 -23.07 -51.72
CA ALA A 151 21.88 -23.54 -51.91
C ALA A 151 21.98 -25.07 -52.04
N LEU A 152 21.21 -25.79 -51.20
CA LEU A 152 21.11 -27.25 -51.26
C LEU A 152 20.51 -27.73 -52.58
N ALA A 153 19.44 -27.09 -53.05
CA ALA A 153 18.85 -27.41 -54.35
C ALA A 153 19.85 -27.22 -55.52
N LYS A 154 20.64 -26.14 -55.50
CA LYS A 154 21.71 -25.89 -56.49
C LYS A 154 22.81 -26.96 -56.42
N LEU A 155 23.21 -27.37 -55.23
CA LEU A 155 24.19 -28.46 -55.02
C LEU A 155 23.68 -29.79 -55.58
N GLN A 156 22.41 -30.12 -55.28
CA GLN A 156 21.78 -31.36 -55.83
C GLN A 156 21.76 -31.34 -57.39
N GLN A 157 21.35 -30.17 -57.92
CA GLN A 157 21.35 -30.01 -59.40
C GLN A 157 22.76 -30.18 -60.01
N SER A 158 23.76 -29.57 -59.36
CA SER A 158 25.17 -29.72 -59.81
C SER A 158 25.67 -31.19 -59.73
N THR A 159 25.31 -31.88 -58.60
CA THR A 159 25.66 -33.27 -58.42
C THR A 159 24.97 -34.16 -59.44
N SER A 160 23.72 -33.94 -59.75
CA SER A 160 22.96 -34.67 -60.77
C SER A 160 23.56 -34.44 -62.17
N SER A 161 23.97 -33.19 -62.45
CA SER A 161 24.66 -32.88 -63.75
C SER A 161 26.00 -33.55 -63.86
N LEU A 162 26.78 -33.63 -62.78
CA LEU A 162 28.08 -34.38 -62.77
C LEU A 162 27.86 -35.87 -62.92
N SER A 163 26.86 -36.45 -62.25
CA SER A 163 26.55 -37.91 -62.42
C SER A 163 26.10 -38.23 -63.84
N GLY A 164 25.37 -37.32 -64.52
CA GLY A 164 25.01 -37.47 -65.92
C GLY A 164 26.18 -37.39 -66.87
N LEU A 165 27.22 -36.63 -66.55
CA LEU A 165 28.46 -36.53 -67.36
C LEU A 165 29.44 -37.69 -67.15
N LEU A 166 29.44 -38.31 -65.97
CA LEU A 166 30.35 -39.44 -65.64
C LEU A 166 29.75 -40.83 -65.92
N GLY A 167 28.42 -40.87 -66.15
CA GLY A 167 27.71 -42.15 -66.43
C GLY A 167 27.33 -42.38 -67.87
N SER A 168 27.88 -41.59 -68.80
CA SER A 168 27.75 -41.81 -70.25
C SER A 168 29.02 -42.40 -70.92
#